data_e85b4a860ee968681c42a40276ad1b7e
#
_entry.id   e85b4a860ee968681c42a40276ad1b7e
#
_cell.length_a   1.000
_cell.length_b   1.000
_cell.length_c   1.000
_cell.angle_alpha   90.00
_cell.angle_beta   90.00
_cell.angle_gamma   90.00
#
_symmetry.space_group_name_H-M   'P 1'
#
loop_
_entity.id
_entity.type
_entity.pdbx_description
1 polymer ?
#
loop_
_entity_poly.entity_id
_entity_poly.type
_entity_poly.pdbx_seq_one_letter_code
_entity_poly.pdbx_strand_id
1 'polypeptide(L)'
;TSWGAFRWRTRTSRHPLTTLPLPSVFDVNASARPSDGLVGIHRSARAGEGNEFAGIRPFHAGDRIRRINWVRSARSGELRVNATRADLDTHIALVVDASDDFGVSEGIDGLASSLDGSVRAAGAIAEHYAPRGERVSLRVFGTALAHTVAPGSGRAQLRRVLDTLARVHPGDLGRTGYRSPASRQPGAIGGQITVMLSPLVSPDALDLAVSLGRQGKSVIVVDTLPAHVSQDDDEYTALAWLIRLLERRREVRLVLAAGIPVVEWRGPGSI
;
A
#
# COMPACT_ATOMS: atom_id res chain seq x y z
N THR A 1 47.53 5.93 2.53
CA THR A 1 48.43 6.61 1.63
C THR A 1 49.68 7.01 2.39
N SER A 2 50.86 6.66 1.92
CA SER A 2 52.13 7.06 2.51
C SER A 2 52.93 7.92 1.51
N TRP A 3 53.56 8.99 2.00
CA TRP A 3 54.42 9.83 1.23
C TRP A 3 55.72 10.05 2.02
N GLY A 4 56.80 9.47 1.54
CA GLY A 4 58.08 9.48 2.27
C GLY A 4 57.98 8.84 3.64
N ALA A 5 58.43 9.52 4.71
CA ALA A 5 58.39 9.09 6.10
C ALA A 5 57.02 9.35 6.77
N PHE A 6 56.07 9.95 6.09
CA PHE A 6 54.77 10.31 6.63
C PHE A 6 53.71 9.27 6.28
N ARG A 7 52.96 8.80 7.26
CA ARG A 7 51.79 7.88 7.10
C ARG A 7 50.54 8.62 7.55
N TRP A 8 49.66 8.92 6.62
CA TRP A 8 48.36 9.52 6.92
C TRP A 8 47.35 8.42 7.17
N ARG A 9 46.70 8.45 8.34
CA ARG A 9 45.53 7.68 8.65
C ARG A 9 44.35 8.65 8.78
N THR A 10 43.50 8.71 7.79
CA THR A 10 42.22 9.39 7.88
C THR A 10 41.21 8.44 8.54
N ARG A 11 40.60 8.88 9.63
CA ARG A 11 39.38 8.26 10.12
C ARG A 11 38.24 8.76 9.24
N THR A 12 37.78 7.95 8.31
CA THR A 12 36.52 8.23 7.61
C THR A 12 35.38 7.96 8.56
N SER A 13 34.68 8.99 9.00
CA SER A 13 33.38 8.82 9.65
C SER A 13 32.37 8.35 8.60
N ARG A 14 31.76 7.19 8.81
CA ARG A 14 30.64 6.73 7.97
C ARG A 14 29.42 7.56 8.33
N HIS A 15 29.01 8.46 7.45
CA HIS A 15 27.73 9.14 7.60
C HIS A 15 26.71 8.31 6.84
N PRO A 16 25.65 7.79 7.52
CA PRO A 16 24.57 7.09 6.82
C PRO A 16 23.83 8.09 5.95
N LEU A 17 23.82 7.86 4.65
CA LEU A 17 22.99 8.59 3.70
C LEU A 17 21.73 7.76 3.46
N THR A 18 20.56 8.29 3.81
CA THR A 18 19.28 7.64 3.51
C THR A 18 18.68 8.32 2.28
N THR A 19 18.56 7.58 1.19
CA THR A 19 17.87 8.03 -0.02
C THR A 19 16.39 7.70 0.13
N LEU A 20 15.52 8.70 0.05
CA LEU A 20 14.08 8.47 0.04
C LEU A 20 13.63 8.05 -1.36
N PRO A 21 12.68 7.12 -1.48
CA PRO A 21 12.09 6.81 -2.78
C PRO A 21 11.46 8.07 -3.36
N LEU A 22 11.72 8.32 -4.65
CA LEU A 22 11.07 9.38 -5.38
C LEU A 22 9.66 8.90 -5.73
N PRO A 23 8.59 9.48 -5.13
CA PRO A 23 7.24 9.06 -5.43
C PRO A 23 6.92 9.41 -6.88
N SER A 24 6.27 8.49 -7.56
CA SER A 24 5.72 8.76 -8.88
C SER A 24 4.49 9.67 -8.76
N VAL A 25 4.32 10.59 -9.70
CA VAL A 25 3.12 11.45 -9.72
C VAL A 25 1.90 10.57 -9.93
N PHE A 26 0.97 10.64 -8.97
CA PHE A 26 -0.30 9.94 -9.05
C PHE A 26 -1.26 10.82 -9.87
N ASP A 27 -1.53 10.44 -11.11
CA ASP A 27 -2.50 11.16 -11.94
C ASP A 27 -3.92 10.67 -11.65
N VAL A 28 -4.66 11.48 -10.90
CA VAL A 28 -6.06 11.19 -10.51
C VAL A 28 -7.02 11.29 -11.69
N ASN A 29 -6.59 11.83 -12.83
CA ASN A 29 -7.43 11.97 -14.02
C ASN A 29 -7.53 10.69 -14.86
N ALA A 30 -6.78 9.65 -14.54
CA ALA A 30 -7.06 8.32 -15.05
C ALA A 30 -8.43 7.90 -14.50
N SER A 31 -9.49 8.15 -15.27
CA SER A 31 -10.83 7.68 -14.94
C SER A 31 -10.78 6.15 -14.89
N ALA A 32 -10.61 5.63 -13.68
CA ALA A 32 -10.87 4.24 -13.43
C ALA A 32 -12.28 3.99 -13.94
N ARG A 33 -12.41 3.10 -14.94
CA ARG A 33 -13.73 2.59 -15.31
C ARG A 33 -14.39 2.15 -14.02
N PRO A 34 -15.63 2.55 -13.72
CA PRO A 34 -16.31 2.15 -12.53
C PRO A 34 -16.41 0.62 -12.53
N SER A 35 -15.50 -0.04 -11.86
CA SER A 35 -15.75 -1.36 -11.33
C SER A 35 -16.66 -1.13 -10.13
N ASP A 36 -17.84 -1.71 -10.14
CA ASP A 36 -18.85 -1.60 -9.09
C ASP A 36 -18.25 -1.94 -7.71
N GLY A 37 -17.65 -0.98 -7.05
CA GLY A 37 -17.00 -1.15 -5.75
C GLY A 37 -16.01 -0.06 -5.34
N LEU A 38 -15.48 0.72 -6.29
CA LEU A 38 -14.46 1.76 -6.01
C LEU A 38 -15.01 3.20 -6.09
N VAL A 39 -16.28 3.37 -6.39
CA VAL A 39 -16.92 4.68 -6.43
C VAL A 39 -17.41 5.01 -5.03
N GLY A 40 -16.67 5.80 -4.29
CA GLY A 40 -17.14 6.29 -3.00
C GLY A 40 -16.07 6.74 -2.02
N ILE A 41 -14.88 7.08 -2.48
CA ILE A 41 -13.78 7.49 -1.60
C ILE A 41 -14.09 8.77 -0.80
N HIS A 42 -15.13 9.53 -1.11
CA HIS A 42 -15.28 10.84 -0.49
C HIS A 42 -16.60 11.19 0.17
N ARG A 43 -17.63 10.37 0.14
CA ARG A 43 -18.88 10.72 0.86
C ARG A 43 -19.65 9.48 1.30
N SER A 44 -19.56 9.13 2.56
CA SER A 44 -20.56 8.24 3.13
C SER A 44 -21.93 8.91 3.05
N ALA A 45 -22.87 8.27 2.35
CA ALA A 45 -24.28 8.64 2.44
C ALA A 45 -24.91 8.16 3.78
N ARG A 46 -24.14 7.43 4.62
CA ARG A 46 -24.62 6.94 5.91
C ARG A 46 -24.59 8.06 6.96
N ALA A 47 -25.71 8.26 7.63
CA ALA A 47 -25.78 9.08 8.84
C ALA A 47 -24.86 8.46 9.91
N GLY A 48 -23.98 9.27 10.52
CA GLY A 48 -22.99 8.82 11.50
C GLY A 48 -22.58 9.94 12.46
N GLU A 49 -21.58 9.70 13.27
CA GLU A 49 -21.11 10.62 14.32
C GLU A 49 -20.03 11.62 13.86
N GLY A 50 -19.87 11.88 12.55
CA GLY A 50 -18.88 12.83 12.05
C GLY A 50 -19.25 14.30 12.25
N ASN A 51 -18.43 15.19 11.70
CA ASN A 51 -18.58 16.65 11.85
C ASN A 51 -19.33 17.31 10.67
N GLU A 52 -19.50 16.63 9.54
CA GLU A 52 -20.18 17.20 8.38
C GLU A 52 -21.70 17.12 8.54
N PHE A 53 -22.39 18.25 8.38
CA PHE A 53 -23.83 18.33 8.46
C PHE A 53 -24.48 17.57 7.29
N ALA A 54 -25.32 16.58 7.63
CA ALA A 54 -26.03 15.76 6.63
C ALA A 54 -27.50 16.18 6.46
N GLY A 55 -28.08 16.83 7.48
CA GLY A 55 -29.49 17.22 7.46
C GLY A 55 -30.06 17.34 8.87
N ILE A 56 -31.40 17.48 8.96
CA ILE A 56 -32.12 17.50 10.23
C ILE A 56 -33.10 16.34 10.22
N ARG A 57 -33.06 15.51 11.26
CA ARG A 57 -33.98 14.37 11.44
C ARG A 57 -34.67 14.43 12.79
N PRO A 58 -35.74 13.67 13.01
CA PRO A 58 -36.33 13.50 14.33
C PRO A 58 -35.31 12.93 15.33
N PHE A 59 -35.49 13.31 16.60
CA PHE A 59 -34.69 12.78 17.71
C PHE A 59 -35.09 11.31 17.99
N HIS A 60 -34.09 10.49 18.23
CA HIS A 60 -34.27 9.10 18.67
C HIS A 60 -33.56 8.90 20.01
N ALA A 61 -34.08 7.98 20.82
CA ALA A 61 -33.44 7.58 22.08
C ALA A 61 -32.00 7.10 21.78
N GLY A 62 -31.01 7.74 22.47
CA GLY A 62 -29.59 7.49 22.24
C GLY A 62 -28.86 8.66 21.51
N ASP A 63 -29.59 9.60 20.95
CA ASP A 63 -28.99 10.80 20.36
C ASP A 63 -28.40 11.72 21.43
N ARG A 64 -27.28 12.34 21.10
CA ARG A 64 -26.60 13.28 22.02
C ARG A 64 -27.36 14.60 22.09
N ILE A 65 -27.76 15.03 23.28
CA ILE A 65 -28.54 16.26 23.57
C ILE A 65 -27.89 17.49 22.93
N ARG A 66 -26.57 17.59 22.92
CA ARG A 66 -25.83 18.70 22.30
C ARG A 66 -26.05 18.87 20.79
N ARG A 67 -26.59 17.84 20.11
CA ARG A 67 -26.91 17.85 18.67
C ARG A 67 -28.34 18.29 18.39
N ILE A 68 -29.15 18.57 19.39
CA ILE A 68 -30.52 19.06 19.21
C ILE A 68 -30.49 20.43 18.54
N ASN A 69 -31.23 20.54 17.46
CA ASN A 69 -31.48 21.82 16.80
C ASN A 69 -32.67 22.51 17.45
N TRP A 70 -32.40 23.29 18.48
CA TRP A 70 -33.43 23.94 19.29
C TRP A 70 -34.35 24.84 18.46
N VAL A 71 -33.81 25.56 17.46
CA VAL A 71 -34.58 26.46 16.59
C VAL A 71 -35.60 25.68 15.76
N ARG A 72 -35.19 24.57 15.15
CA ARG A 72 -36.10 23.73 14.37
C ARG A 72 -37.05 22.95 15.25
N SER A 73 -36.62 22.49 16.40
CA SER A 73 -37.45 21.78 17.38
C SER A 73 -38.59 22.69 17.88
N ALA A 74 -38.27 23.96 18.23
CA ALA A 74 -39.28 24.94 18.68
C ALA A 74 -40.32 25.24 17.59
N ARG A 75 -39.92 25.26 16.33
CA ARG A 75 -40.85 25.53 15.20
C ARG A 75 -41.72 24.33 14.81
N SER A 76 -41.22 23.13 14.97
CA SER A 76 -41.93 21.92 14.57
C SER A 76 -42.73 21.26 15.69
N GLY A 77 -42.52 21.67 16.94
CA GLY A 77 -43.14 21.05 18.13
C GLY A 77 -42.55 19.67 18.49
N GLU A 78 -41.55 19.20 17.73
CA GLU A 78 -40.89 17.90 17.93
C GLU A 78 -39.40 18.08 18.06
N LEU A 79 -38.73 17.28 18.90
CA LEU A 79 -37.28 17.31 19.03
C LEU A 79 -36.61 16.90 17.72
N ARG A 80 -35.75 17.75 17.19
CA ARG A 80 -35.00 17.51 15.97
C ARG A 80 -33.51 17.63 16.22
N VAL A 81 -32.75 16.72 15.61
CA VAL A 81 -31.27 16.67 15.72
C VAL A 81 -30.62 17.00 14.40
N ASN A 82 -29.51 17.69 14.49
CA ASN A 82 -28.59 17.83 13.35
C ASN A 82 -27.95 16.46 13.10
N ALA A 83 -28.37 15.82 12.00
CA ALA A 83 -27.72 14.60 11.52
C ALA A 83 -26.38 14.99 10.92
N THR A 84 -25.35 14.25 11.23
CA THR A 84 -24.03 14.38 10.63
C THR A 84 -23.74 13.14 9.78
N ARG A 85 -22.92 13.31 8.75
CA ARG A 85 -22.37 12.19 8.00
C ARG A 85 -21.32 11.50 8.87
N ALA A 86 -21.20 10.20 8.74
CA ALA A 86 -20.08 9.51 9.35
C ALA A 86 -18.79 10.05 8.72
N ASP A 87 -17.85 10.54 9.54
CA ASP A 87 -16.49 10.70 9.09
C ASP A 87 -15.98 9.28 8.82
N LEU A 88 -16.00 8.86 7.56
CA LEU A 88 -15.28 7.70 7.14
C LEU A 88 -13.81 8.11 7.15
N ASP A 89 -13.15 7.90 8.28
CA ASP A 89 -11.69 7.83 8.33
C ASP A 89 -11.27 6.73 7.36
N THR A 90 -11.09 7.10 6.09
CA THR A 90 -10.62 6.16 5.09
C THR A 90 -9.24 5.69 5.51
N HIS A 91 -9.12 4.43 5.86
CA HIS A 91 -7.84 3.84 6.22
C HIS A 91 -7.35 2.96 5.07
N ILE A 92 -6.26 3.39 4.46
CA ILE A 92 -5.57 2.69 3.39
C ILE A 92 -4.40 1.92 3.99
N ALA A 93 -4.45 0.59 3.88
CA ALA A 93 -3.36 -0.28 4.30
C ALA A 93 -2.50 -0.65 3.08
N LEU A 94 -1.27 -0.16 3.04
CA LEU A 94 -0.28 -0.54 2.04
C LEU A 94 0.43 -1.81 2.50
N VAL A 95 0.47 -2.82 1.64
CA VAL A 95 1.13 -4.10 1.88
C VAL A 95 2.14 -4.33 0.77
N VAL A 96 3.42 -4.24 1.10
CA VAL A 96 4.52 -4.38 0.14
C VAL A 96 5.12 -5.77 0.27
N ASP A 97 5.19 -6.47 -0.85
CA ASP A 97 5.90 -7.72 -0.98
C ASP A 97 7.38 -7.47 -1.30
N ALA A 98 8.23 -7.88 -0.38
CA ALA A 98 9.68 -7.81 -0.52
C ALA A 98 10.32 -9.21 -0.41
N SER A 99 9.56 -10.27 -0.71
CA SER A 99 10.05 -11.64 -0.64
C SER A 99 11.20 -11.88 -1.58
N ASP A 100 11.05 -11.41 -2.81
CA ASP A 100 12.01 -11.53 -3.89
C ASP A 100 12.02 -10.24 -4.71
N ASP A 101 13.13 -9.98 -5.40
CA ASP A 101 13.25 -8.85 -6.32
C ASP A 101 13.58 -9.35 -7.72
N PHE A 102 12.79 -8.94 -8.69
CA PHE A 102 12.90 -9.38 -10.09
C PHE A 102 13.29 -8.19 -10.98
N GLY A 103 14.21 -8.45 -11.89
CA GLY A 103 14.80 -7.43 -12.75
C GLY A 103 16.01 -6.76 -12.10
N VAL A 104 16.53 -5.75 -12.76
CA VAL A 104 17.72 -5.01 -12.33
C VAL A 104 17.32 -3.58 -11.99
N SER A 105 17.77 -3.12 -10.81
CA SER A 105 17.64 -1.71 -10.43
C SER A 105 18.81 -0.91 -11.02
N GLU A 106 18.54 -0.04 -11.96
CA GLU A 106 19.54 0.84 -12.59
C GLU A 106 19.52 2.27 -12.00
N GLY A 107 18.88 2.43 -10.85
CA GLY A 107 18.78 3.71 -10.15
C GLY A 107 17.57 4.55 -10.53
N ILE A 108 17.69 5.89 -10.36
CA ILE A 108 16.52 6.79 -10.41
C ILE A 108 15.95 6.89 -11.84
N ASP A 109 16.80 7.01 -12.84
CA ASP A 109 16.43 7.24 -14.25
C ASP A 109 16.50 5.96 -15.10
N GLY A 110 16.94 4.85 -14.53
CA GLY A 110 17.09 3.56 -15.21
C GLY A 110 15.91 2.63 -15.03
N LEU A 111 16.11 1.39 -15.46
CA LEU A 111 15.11 0.33 -15.26
C LEU A 111 14.86 0.11 -13.77
N ALA A 112 13.61 -0.14 -13.43
CA ALA A 112 13.19 -0.43 -12.06
C ALA A 112 13.02 -1.93 -11.88
N SER A 113 13.52 -2.46 -10.76
CA SER A 113 13.20 -3.82 -10.34
C SER A 113 11.75 -3.89 -9.83
N SER A 114 11.25 -5.09 -9.57
CA SER A 114 9.91 -5.29 -9.00
C SER A 114 9.75 -4.64 -7.63
N LEU A 115 10.80 -4.67 -6.81
CA LEU A 115 10.81 -4.03 -5.51
C LEU A 115 10.84 -2.51 -5.64
N ASP A 116 11.66 -1.96 -6.55
CA ASP A 116 11.65 -0.53 -6.87
C ASP A 116 10.25 -0.06 -7.29
N GLY A 117 9.59 -0.83 -8.16
CA GLY A 117 8.21 -0.58 -8.58
C GLY A 117 7.24 -0.55 -7.41
N SER A 118 7.33 -1.54 -6.52
CA SER A 118 6.49 -1.65 -5.32
C SER A 118 6.72 -0.47 -4.37
N VAL A 119 7.97 -0.09 -4.12
CA VAL A 119 8.35 1.02 -3.24
C VAL A 119 7.90 2.35 -3.81
N ARG A 120 8.11 2.58 -5.12
CA ARG A 120 7.68 3.82 -5.81
C ARG A 120 6.16 3.96 -5.80
N ALA A 121 5.43 2.89 -6.10
CA ALA A 121 3.97 2.89 -6.08
C ALA A 121 3.42 3.11 -4.66
N ALA A 122 3.97 2.43 -3.64
CA ALA A 122 3.58 2.65 -2.25
C ALA A 122 3.83 4.09 -1.79
N GLY A 123 4.98 4.66 -2.18
CA GLY A 123 5.32 6.05 -1.92
C GLY A 123 4.35 7.03 -2.56
N ALA A 124 3.99 6.81 -3.84
CA ALA A 124 3.04 7.64 -4.57
C ALA A 124 1.63 7.63 -3.95
N ILE A 125 1.14 6.45 -3.56
CA ILE A 125 -0.14 6.32 -2.87
C ILE A 125 -0.11 7.04 -1.52
N ALA A 126 0.96 6.85 -0.73
CA ALA A 126 1.11 7.52 0.56
C ALA A 126 1.18 9.04 0.41
N GLU A 127 1.90 9.56 -0.60
CA GLU A 127 2.01 10.99 -0.89
C GLU A 127 0.68 11.60 -1.31
N HIS A 128 -0.12 10.83 -2.06
CA HIS A 128 -1.43 11.32 -2.47
C HIS A 128 -2.40 11.41 -1.29
N TYR A 129 -2.49 10.39 -0.45
CA TYR A 129 -3.55 10.27 0.55
C TYR A 129 -3.18 10.84 1.92
N ALA A 130 -1.98 10.60 2.44
CA ALA A 130 -1.64 11.00 3.80
C ALA A 130 -1.70 12.51 4.04
N PRO A 131 -1.19 13.40 3.15
CA PRO A 131 -1.31 14.84 3.34
C PRO A 131 -2.75 15.37 3.26
N ARG A 132 -3.66 14.62 2.63
CA ARG A 132 -5.08 14.95 2.49
C ARG A 132 -5.91 14.59 3.73
N GLY A 133 -5.26 14.04 4.77
CA GLY A 133 -5.91 13.68 6.02
C GLY A 133 -6.33 12.22 6.11
N GLU A 134 -6.19 11.45 5.03
CA GLU A 134 -6.50 10.02 5.02
C GLU A 134 -5.48 9.24 5.86
N ARG A 135 -5.95 8.21 6.56
CA ARG A 135 -5.07 7.35 7.35
C ARG A 135 -4.37 6.34 6.45
N VAL A 136 -3.07 6.37 6.44
CA VAL A 136 -2.23 5.43 5.71
C VAL A 136 -1.40 4.61 6.68
N SER A 137 -1.38 3.31 6.51
CA SER A 137 -0.48 2.39 7.20
C SER A 137 0.38 1.64 6.19
N LEU A 138 1.53 1.16 6.62
CA LEU A 138 2.42 0.35 5.78
C LEU A 138 2.77 -0.93 6.50
N ARG A 139 2.81 -2.01 5.74
CA ARG A 139 3.37 -3.28 6.16
C ARG A 139 4.16 -3.91 5.03
N VAL A 140 5.38 -4.33 5.34
CA VAL A 140 6.24 -5.07 4.42
C VAL A 140 6.30 -6.52 4.89
N PHE A 141 6.14 -7.45 3.99
CA PHE A 141 6.31 -8.87 4.25
C PHE A 141 7.36 -9.49 3.32
N GLY A 142 7.78 -10.69 3.63
CA GLY A 142 8.81 -11.38 2.85
C GLY A 142 10.24 -11.09 3.29
N THR A 143 10.45 -10.17 4.23
CA THR A 143 11.77 -9.84 4.81
C THR A 143 11.96 -10.52 6.16
N ALA A 144 13.23 -10.68 6.58
CA ALA A 144 13.56 -11.22 7.90
C ALA A 144 13.09 -10.31 9.06
N LEU A 145 13.03 -9.00 8.83
CA LEU A 145 12.57 -8.00 9.78
C LEU A 145 11.21 -7.45 9.34
N ALA A 146 10.23 -7.50 10.21
CA ALA A 146 8.92 -6.91 9.94
C ALA A 146 9.01 -5.38 9.95
N HIS A 147 8.84 -4.75 8.78
CA HIS A 147 8.71 -3.31 8.68
C HIS A 147 7.23 -2.93 8.73
N THR A 148 6.83 -2.20 9.76
CA THR A 148 5.43 -1.80 9.96
C THR A 148 5.35 -0.34 10.37
N VAL A 149 4.46 0.41 9.72
CA VAL A 149 4.07 1.77 10.12
C VAL A 149 2.60 1.75 10.53
N ALA A 150 2.34 2.14 11.76
CA ALA A 150 0.98 2.23 12.28
C ALA A 150 0.13 3.26 11.50
N PRO A 151 -1.21 3.11 11.47
CA PRO A 151 -2.09 4.05 10.78
C PRO A 151 -1.95 5.48 11.30
N GLY A 152 -1.81 6.43 10.39
CA GLY A 152 -1.72 7.85 10.69
C GLY A 152 -1.95 8.69 9.45
N SER A 153 -2.01 10.00 9.58
CA SER A 153 -2.25 10.95 8.50
C SER A 153 -1.28 12.14 8.57
N GLY A 154 -1.29 12.96 7.53
CA GLY A 154 -0.49 14.17 7.44
C GLY A 154 0.95 13.93 6.98
N ARG A 155 1.70 15.03 6.84
CA ARG A 155 3.08 15.01 6.33
C ARG A 155 4.05 14.20 7.20
N ALA A 156 3.83 14.17 8.52
CA ALA A 156 4.65 13.35 9.42
C ALA A 156 4.47 11.87 9.17
N GLN A 157 3.25 11.42 8.87
CA GLN A 157 2.98 10.04 8.50
C GLN A 157 3.60 9.67 7.17
N LEU A 158 3.45 10.54 6.14
CA LEU A 158 4.11 10.37 4.86
C LEU A 158 5.62 10.15 5.06
N ARG A 159 6.26 11.00 5.86
CA ARG A 159 7.70 10.88 6.13
C ARG A 159 8.05 9.53 6.75
N ARG A 160 7.27 9.04 7.73
CA ARG A 160 7.49 7.72 8.35
C ARG A 160 7.37 6.59 7.35
N VAL A 161 6.39 6.67 6.45
CA VAL A 161 6.20 5.67 5.38
C VAL A 161 7.40 5.67 4.45
N LEU A 162 7.83 6.84 3.94
CA LEU A 162 8.97 6.96 3.04
C LEU A 162 10.29 6.53 3.70
N ASP A 163 10.53 6.91 4.96
CA ASP A 163 11.71 6.48 5.72
C ASP A 163 11.75 4.96 5.95
N THR A 164 10.58 4.33 6.06
CA THR A 164 10.47 2.87 6.18
C THR A 164 10.71 2.20 4.85
N LEU A 165 10.10 2.70 3.78
CA LEU A 165 10.28 2.18 2.41
C LEU A 165 11.73 2.26 1.95
N ALA A 166 12.45 3.33 2.31
CA ALA A 166 13.87 3.51 1.98
C ALA A 166 14.81 2.46 2.61
N ARG A 167 14.33 1.70 3.59
CA ARG A 167 15.10 0.65 4.30
C ARG A 167 14.67 -0.76 3.92
N VAL A 168 13.72 -0.88 3.00
CA VAL A 168 13.27 -2.19 2.54
C VAL A 168 14.33 -2.78 1.61
N HIS A 169 14.71 -4.00 1.91
CA HIS A 169 15.59 -4.81 1.06
C HIS A 169 14.89 -6.12 0.74
N PRO A 170 15.18 -6.72 -0.41
CA PRO A 170 14.62 -8.02 -0.74
C PRO A 170 14.97 -9.04 0.35
N GLY A 171 14.03 -9.90 0.65
CA GLY A 171 14.26 -10.99 1.58
C GLY A 171 15.30 -11.95 1.00
N ASP A 172 16.32 -12.30 1.76
CA ASP A 172 17.34 -13.30 1.37
C ASP A 172 16.78 -14.73 1.53
N LEU A 173 15.54 -14.93 1.07
CA LEU A 173 14.81 -16.18 1.25
C LEU A 173 15.35 -17.31 0.36
N GLY A 174 16.04 -16.95 -0.74
CA GLY A 174 16.64 -17.93 -1.66
C GLY A 174 17.91 -18.59 -1.12
N ARG A 175 18.63 -17.94 -0.20
CA ARG A 175 19.94 -18.43 0.29
C ARG A 175 19.85 -19.27 1.55
N THR A 176 18.86 -19.10 2.39
CA THR A 176 18.75 -19.80 3.68
C THR A 176 17.70 -20.89 3.73
N GLY A 177 16.82 -20.99 2.74
CA GLY A 177 15.75 -22.00 2.70
C GLY A 177 14.75 -21.94 3.87
N TYR A 178 14.99 -21.07 4.86
CA TYR A 178 14.19 -20.97 6.06
C TYR A 178 13.23 -19.77 5.97
N ARG A 179 11.98 -20.05 5.67
CA ARG A 179 10.89 -19.07 5.79
C ARG A 179 10.39 -19.05 7.23
N SER A 180 10.63 -17.97 7.93
CA SER A 180 10.02 -17.78 9.24
C SER A 180 8.47 -17.75 9.11
N PRO A 181 7.72 -18.48 9.97
CA PRO A 181 6.26 -18.37 9.98
C PRO A 181 5.75 -16.93 10.13
N ALA A 182 6.50 -16.07 10.82
CA ALA A 182 6.19 -14.65 10.98
C ALA A 182 6.35 -13.85 9.67
N SER A 183 7.17 -14.31 8.72
CA SER A 183 7.31 -13.65 7.41
C SER A 183 6.16 -13.98 6.46
N ARG A 184 5.43 -15.08 6.71
CA ARG A 184 4.30 -15.54 5.86
C ARG A 184 2.97 -14.89 6.18
N GLN A 185 2.76 -14.45 7.41
CA GLN A 185 1.51 -13.83 7.82
C GLN A 185 1.79 -12.43 8.35
N PRO A 186 1.58 -11.40 7.55
CA PRO A 186 1.43 -10.08 8.12
C PRO A 186 0.32 -10.19 9.15
N GLY A 187 0.59 -9.92 10.43
CA GLY A 187 -0.44 -9.87 11.48
C GLY A 187 -1.65 -9.05 11.03
N ALA A 188 -2.66 -8.90 11.85
CA ALA A 188 -3.90 -8.24 11.45
C ALA A 188 -3.67 -6.98 10.60
N ILE A 189 -4.00 -7.05 9.31
CA ILE A 189 -3.98 -5.90 8.41
C ILE A 189 -5.28 -5.16 8.67
N GLY A 190 -5.19 -4.01 9.35
CA GLY A 190 -6.29 -3.07 9.50
C GLY A 190 -6.49 -2.29 8.19
N GLY A 191 -7.66 -1.71 8.00
CA GLY A 191 -7.95 -0.82 6.88
C GLY A 191 -9.25 -1.16 6.19
N GLN A 192 -9.87 -0.14 5.61
CA GLN A 192 -11.06 -0.31 4.76
C GLN A 192 -10.64 -0.78 3.36
N ILE A 193 -9.52 -0.23 2.88
CA ILE A 193 -8.95 -0.58 1.59
C ILE A 193 -7.53 -1.10 1.85
N THR A 194 -7.22 -2.26 1.32
CA THR A 194 -5.87 -2.83 1.33
C THR A 194 -5.31 -2.79 -0.08
N VAL A 195 -4.21 -2.08 -0.26
CA VAL A 195 -3.47 -2.06 -1.53
C VAL A 195 -2.23 -2.92 -1.35
N MET A 196 -2.20 -4.05 -2.04
CA MET A 196 -1.08 -4.97 -2.04
C MET A 196 -0.22 -4.73 -3.26
N LEU A 197 1.06 -4.49 -3.05
CA LEU A 197 2.05 -4.25 -4.10
C LEU A 197 2.99 -5.44 -4.16
N SER A 198 2.94 -6.20 -5.24
CA SER A 198 3.66 -7.46 -5.37
C SER A 198 3.90 -7.81 -6.84
N PRO A 199 5.04 -8.41 -7.19
CA PRO A 199 5.24 -9.00 -8.51
C PRO A 199 4.39 -10.26 -8.74
N LEU A 200 3.67 -10.75 -7.71
CA LEU A 200 2.81 -11.94 -7.76
C LEU A 200 3.53 -13.21 -8.28
N VAL A 201 4.81 -13.31 -8.05
CA VAL A 201 5.60 -14.49 -8.43
C VAL A 201 5.62 -15.52 -7.30
N SER A 202 5.56 -15.08 -6.04
CA SER A 202 5.48 -15.98 -4.90
C SER A 202 4.04 -16.44 -4.65
N PRO A 203 3.80 -17.76 -4.44
CA PRO A 203 2.49 -18.26 -4.03
C PRO A 203 1.97 -17.62 -2.73
N ASP A 204 2.87 -17.31 -1.79
CA ASP A 204 2.50 -16.70 -0.50
C ASP A 204 1.79 -15.35 -0.69
N ALA A 205 2.18 -14.56 -1.71
CA ALA A 205 1.54 -13.29 -2.03
C ALA A 205 0.10 -13.47 -2.52
N LEU A 206 -0.11 -14.45 -3.37
CA LEU A 206 -1.43 -14.79 -3.91
C LEU A 206 -2.36 -15.31 -2.83
N ASP A 207 -1.85 -16.21 -1.98
CA ASP A 207 -2.59 -16.75 -0.83
C ASP A 207 -2.98 -15.65 0.15
N LEU A 208 -2.09 -14.67 0.39
CA LEU A 208 -2.39 -13.53 1.22
C LEU A 208 -3.51 -12.67 0.62
N ALA A 209 -3.43 -12.34 -0.68
CA ALA A 209 -4.47 -11.55 -1.34
C ALA A 209 -5.84 -12.22 -1.24
N VAL A 210 -5.92 -13.52 -1.55
CA VAL A 210 -7.16 -14.30 -1.45
C VAL A 210 -7.66 -14.40 -0.01
N SER A 211 -6.77 -14.61 0.95
CA SER A 211 -7.12 -14.66 2.38
C SER A 211 -7.73 -13.35 2.86
N LEU A 212 -7.17 -12.21 2.46
CA LEU A 212 -7.70 -10.88 2.79
C LEU A 212 -9.08 -10.65 2.16
N GLY A 213 -9.25 -11.04 0.90
CA GLY A 213 -10.55 -10.97 0.22
C GLY A 213 -11.62 -11.82 0.91
N ARG A 214 -11.29 -13.05 1.32
CA ARG A 214 -12.19 -13.93 2.09
C ARG A 214 -12.57 -13.38 3.47
N GLN A 215 -11.74 -12.54 4.07
CA GLN A 215 -12.04 -11.82 5.30
C GLN A 215 -12.97 -10.62 5.10
N GLY A 216 -13.48 -10.42 3.88
CA GLY A 216 -14.38 -9.31 3.54
C GLY A 216 -13.68 -7.96 3.42
N LYS A 217 -12.35 -7.95 3.23
CA LYS A 217 -11.60 -6.70 3.01
C LYS A 217 -11.65 -6.30 1.55
N SER A 218 -11.75 -5.00 1.30
CA SER A 218 -11.56 -4.46 -0.05
C SER A 218 -10.07 -4.50 -0.38
N VAL A 219 -9.67 -5.44 -1.25
CA VAL A 219 -8.27 -5.64 -1.65
C VAL A 219 -8.10 -5.21 -3.10
N ILE A 220 -7.05 -4.46 -3.36
CA ILE A 220 -6.57 -4.13 -4.71
C ILE A 220 -5.14 -4.63 -4.78
N VAL A 221 -4.81 -5.35 -5.82
CA VAL A 221 -3.44 -5.82 -6.06
C VAL A 221 -2.82 -4.99 -7.17
N VAL A 222 -1.65 -4.44 -6.89
CA VAL A 222 -0.82 -3.75 -7.86
C VAL A 222 0.30 -4.70 -8.25
N ASP A 223 0.26 -5.14 -9.51
CA ASP A 223 1.27 -6.00 -10.09
C ASP A 223 2.48 -5.16 -10.48
N THR A 224 3.60 -5.42 -9.83
CA THR A 224 4.85 -4.66 -10.00
C THR A 224 5.92 -5.44 -10.74
N LEU A 225 5.58 -6.58 -11.37
CA LEU A 225 6.54 -7.33 -12.16
C LEU A 225 6.92 -6.52 -13.42
N PRO A 226 8.21 -6.19 -13.63
CA PRO A 226 8.64 -5.49 -14.83
C PRO A 226 8.34 -6.31 -16.10
N ALA A 227 7.99 -5.63 -17.18
CA ALA A 227 7.70 -6.28 -18.46
C ALA A 227 8.92 -7.02 -19.06
N HIS A 228 10.11 -6.56 -18.70
CA HIS A 228 11.39 -7.05 -19.25
C HIS A 228 12.24 -7.68 -18.14
N VAL A 229 11.76 -8.80 -17.58
CA VAL A 229 12.61 -9.63 -16.73
C VAL A 229 13.19 -10.73 -17.59
N SER A 230 14.42 -10.55 -18.04
CA SER A 230 15.22 -11.65 -18.62
C SER A 230 16.09 -12.23 -17.52
N GLN A 231 16.07 -13.54 -17.38
CA GLN A 231 17.09 -14.27 -16.63
C GLN A 231 18.01 -14.90 -17.66
N ASP A 232 19.17 -14.30 -17.85
CA ASP A 232 20.12 -14.62 -18.92
C ASP A 232 21.13 -15.74 -18.54
N ASP A 233 20.93 -16.43 -17.39
CA ASP A 233 22.00 -17.24 -16.82
C ASP A 233 22.23 -18.57 -17.54
N ASP A 234 21.14 -19.27 -17.95
CA ASP A 234 21.22 -20.51 -18.74
C ASP A 234 19.85 -20.89 -19.31
N GLU A 235 19.86 -21.85 -20.27
CA GLU A 235 18.66 -22.34 -20.95
C GLU A 235 17.64 -22.97 -19.97
N TYR A 236 18.12 -23.66 -18.92
CA TYR A 236 17.24 -24.32 -17.93
C TYR A 236 16.57 -23.29 -17.02
N THR A 237 17.31 -22.26 -16.60
CA THR A 237 16.78 -21.14 -15.80
C THR A 237 15.76 -20.35 -16.59
N ALA A 238 16.04 -20.07 -17.88
CA ALA A 238 15.10 -19.39 -18.77
C ALA A 238 13.80 -20.22 -18.95
N LEU A 239 13.91 -21.54 -19.12
CA LEU A 239 12.74 -22.42 -19.24
C LEU A 239 11.94 -22.47 -17.93
N ALA A 240 12.61 -22.63 -16.79
CA ALA A 240 11.97 -22.64 -15.48
C ALA A 240 11.21 -21.31 -15.21
N TRP A 241 11.81 -20.20 -15.60
CA TRP A 241 11.17 -18.88 -15.52
C TRP A 241 9.92 -18.79 -16.40
N LEU A 242 9.99 -19.26 -17.63
CA LEU A 242 8.84 -19.29 -18.53
C LEU A 242 7.69 -20.13 -17.95
N ILE A 243 7.99 -21.31 -17.41
CA ILE A 243 7.01 -22.17 -16.73
C ILE A 243 6.38 -21.39 -15.56
N ARG A 244 7.19 -20.75 -14.72
CA ARG A 244 6.69 -19.96 -13.58
C ARG A 244 5.78 -18.81 -14.02
N LEU A 245 6.11 -18.12 -15.13
CA LEU A 245 5.25 -17.07 -15.68
C LEU A 245 3.91 -17.60 -16.20
N LEU A 246 3.89 -18.81 -16.77
CA LEU A 246 2.63 -19.43 -17.19
C LEU A 246 1.76 -19.83 -15.99
N GLU A 247 2.35 -20.39 -14.95
CA GLU A 247 1.66 -20.70 -13.69
C GLU A 247 1.10 -19.40 -13.06
N ARG A 248 1.93 -18.36 -12.95
CA ARG A 248 1.55 -17.05 -12.44
C ARG A 248 0.33 -16.48 -13.18
N ARG A 249 0.30 -16.57 -14.51
CA ARG A 249 -0.85 -16.11 -15.30
C ARG A 249 -2.15 -16.83 -14.92
N ARG A 250 -2.06 -18.10 -14.60
CA ARG A 250 -3.22 -18.88 -14.13
C ARG A 250 -3.63 -18.44 -12.73
N GLU A 251 -2.69 -18.24 -11.83
CA GLU A 251 -2.91 -17.81 -10.44
C GLU A 251 -3.53 -16.42 -10.38
N VAL A 252 -3.00 -15.44 -11.16
CA VAL A 252 -3.58 -14.10 -11.28
C VAL A 252 -5.03 -14.15 -11.78
N ARG A 253 -5.34 -15.05 -12.73
CA ARG A 253 -6.74 -15.23 -13.17
C ARG A 253 -7.63 -15.74 -12.06
N LEU A 254 -7.14 -16.60 -11.17
CA LEU A 254 -7.91 -17.06 -10.00
C LEU A 254 -8.17 -15.93 -9.00
N VAL A 255 -7.20 -15.05 -8.79
CA VAL A 255 -7.36 -13.84 -7.95
C VAL A 255 -8.42 -12.92 -8.54
N LEU A 256 -8.37 -12.66 -9.84
CA LEU A 256 -9.40 -11.88 -10.56
C LEU A 256 -10.79 -12.53 -10.48
N ALA A 257 -10.85 -13.85 -10.64
CA ALA A 257 -12.12 -14.60 -10.51
C ALA A 257 -12.69 -14.59 -9.09
N ALA A 258 -11.83 -14.40 -8.08
CA ALA A 258 -12.24 -14.17 -6.70
C ALA A 258 -12.76 -12.74 -6.42
N GLY A 259 -12.85 -11.89 -7.45
CA GLY A 259 -13.34 -10.51 -7.34
C GLY A 259 -12.30 -9.52 -6.84
N ILE A 260 -11.02 -9.89 -6.82
CA ILE A 260 -9.92 -9.01 -6.40
C ILE A 260 -9.32 -8.37 -7.65
N PRO A 261 -9.42 -7.04 -7.83
CA PRO A 261 -8.82 -6.36 -8.97
C PRO A 261 -7.29 -6.43 -8.91
N VAL A 262 -6.69 -6.73 -10.05
CA VAL A 262 -5.25 -6.70 -10.27
C VAL A 262 -4.94 -5.66 -11.33
N VAL A 263 -4.11 -4.68 -10.97
CA VAL A 263 -3.71 -3.56 -11.84
C VAL A 263 -2.22 -3.63 -12.08
N GLU A 264 -1.79 -3.57 -13.34
CA GLU A 264 -0.36 -3.55 -13.67
C GLU A 264 0.25 -2.16 -13.39
N TRP A 265 1.36 -2.14 -12.68
CA TRP A 265 2.17 -0.95 -12.51
C TRP A 265 3.11 -0.76 -13.69
N ARG A 266 2.87 0.26 -14.51
CA ARG A 266 3.72 0.61 -15.66
C ARG A 266 4.49 1.91 -15.45
N GLY A 267 4.57 2.38 -14.21
CA GLY A 267 5.18 3.66 -13.87
C GLY A 267 4.15 4.76 -13.57
N PRO A 268 4.58 6.02 -13.47
CA PRO A 268 3.72 7.16 -13.20
C PRO A 268 2.54 7.24 -14.17
N GLY A 269 1.32 7.45 -13.66
CA GLY A 269 0.11 7.59 -14.47
C GLY A 269 -0.53 6.26 -14.93
N SER A 270 -0.06 5.11 -14.43
CA SER A 270 -0.60 3.79 -14.81
C SER A 270 -1.72 3.26 -13.90
N ILE A 271 -1.98 3.93 -12.78
CA ILE A 271 -3.06 3.58 -11.83
C ILE A 271 -4.11 4.67 -11.81
#